data_24589e9d0114e53d1dc0322ace34f79a
#
_entry.id   24589e9d0114e53d1dc0322ace34f79a
#
_cell.length_a   1.000
_cell.length_b   1.000
_cell.length_c   1.000
_cell.angle_alpha   90.00
_cell.angle_beta   90.00
_cell.angle_gamma   90.00
#
_symmetry.space_group_name_H-M   'P 1'
#
loop_
_entity.id
_entity.type
_entity.pdbx_description
1 polymer ?
#
loop_
_entity_poly.entity_id
_entity_poly.type
_entity_poly.pdbx_seq_one_letter_code
_entity_poly.pdbx_strand_id
1 'polypeptide(L)'
;ADMADHGGLLTLDDLKTYETTVTEPLWGSYRGFKLSTNQPPGGGVMLVEMLNMLEHFDLQRMGHNSTDYIRTVIEVMKRATSDKDNFVGDPAFVNVPLARLCSKEHAAAMAAAIK
;
A
#
# COMPACT_ATOMS: atom_id res chain seq x y z
N ALA A 1 -8.26 22.66 28.18
CA ALA A 1 -7.97 21.26 28.28
C ALA A 1 -6.66 20.98 27.54
N ASP A 2 -5.98 19.89 27.83
CA ASP A 2 -4.60 19.58 27.43
C ASP A 2 -4.30 19.80 25.94
N MET A 3 -5.18 19.34 25.05
CA MET A 3 -5.03 19.56 23.61
C MET A 3 -4.98 21.04 23.23
N ALA A 4 -5.90 21.85 23.73
CA ALA A 4 -5.94 23.30 23.41
C ALA A 4 -4.74 24.03 24.00
N ASP A 5 -4.31 23.65 25.22
CA ASP A 5 -3.23 24.32 25.96
C ASP A 5 -1.85 24.07 25.31
N HIS A 6 -1.72 22.97 24.48
CA HIS A 6 -0.50 22.57 23.81
C HIS A 6 -0.59 22.68 22.28
N GLY A 7 -1.57 23.41 21.73
CA GLY A 7 -1.70 23.63 20.28
C GLY A 7 -2.20 22.42 19.49
N GLY A 8 -2.82 21.45 20.15
CA GLY A 8 -3.46 20.31 19.49
C GLY A 8 -4.73 20.71 18.75
N LEU A 9 -4.98 20.08 17.60
CA LEU A 9 -6.13 20.38 16.74
C LEU A 9 -7.38 19.57 17.07
N LEU A 10 -7.25 18.45 17.80
CA LEU A 10 -8.36 17.55 18.11
C LEU A 10 -9.29 18.18 19.14
N THR A 11 -10.57 18.24 18.82
CA THR A 11 -11.63 18.80 19.68
C THR A 11 -12.50 17.71 20.30
N LEU A 12 -13.33 18.07 21.28
CA LEU A 12 -14.34 17.16 21.84
C LEU A 12 -15.44 16.83 20.82
N ASP A 13 -15.72 17.71 19.89
CA ASP A 13 -16.72 17.47 18.87
C ASP A 13 -16.21 16.49 17.81
N ASP A 14 -14.91 16.53 17.46
CA ASP A 14 -14.29 15.50 16.61
C ASP A 14 -14.42 14.10 17.23
N LEU A 15 -14.23 14.00 18.56
CA LEU A 15 -14.38 12.73 19.26
C LEU A 15 -15.84 12.24 19.34
N LYS A 16 -16.81 13.16 19.47
CA LYS A 16 -18.24 12.80 19.55
C LYS A 16 -18.80 12.40 18.19
N THR A 17 -18.31 13.02 17.12
CA THR A 17 -18.79 12.79 15.77
C THR A 17 -18.01 11.72 15.03
N TYR A 18 -16.95 11.18 15.63
CA TYR A 18 -16.17 10.10 15.03
C TYR A 18 -17.01 8.84 14.86
N GLU A 19 -17.08 8.36 13.62
CA GLU A 19 -17.75 7.12 13.26
C GLU A 19 -16.75 6.13 12.64
N THR A 20 -16.91 4.86 13.00
CA THR A 20 -16.12 3.78 12.40
C THR A 20 -16.68 3.43 11.03
N THR A 21 -15.86 3.52 10.00
CA THR A 21 -16.24 3.12 8.65
C THR A 21 -16.09 1.60 8.49
N VAL A 22 -17.15 0.94 8.03
CA VAL A 22 -17.13 -0.48 7.66
C VAL A 22 -17.13 -0.57 6.12
N THR A 23 -16.10 -1.20 5.56
CA THR A 23 -15.92 -1.34 4.11
C THR A 23 -15.63 -2.78 3.73
N GLU A 24 -15.92 -3.14 2.48
CA GLU A 24 -15.41 -4.38 1.91
C GLU A 24 -13.87 -4.36 1.88
N PRO A 25 -13.21 -5.50 2.12
CA PRO A 25 -11.75 -5.57 2.04
C PRO A 25 -11.23 -5.29 0.64
N LEU A 26 -10.04 -4.74 0.55
CA LEU A 26 -9.28 -4.75 -0.68
C LEU A 26 -8.70 -6.15 -0.89
N TRP A 27 -9.03 -6.77 -2.01
CA TRP A 27 -8.57 -8.10 -2.34
C TRP A 27 -7.36 -8.07 -3.27
N GLY A 28 -6.46 -9.02 -3.06
CA GLY A 28 -5.30 -9.27 -3.92
C GLY A 28 -4.99 -10.76 -4.02
N SER A 29 -3.93 -11.08 -4.75
CA SER A 29 -3.40 -12.44 -4.82
C SER A 29 -1.88 -12.42 -4.86
N TYR A 30 -1.25 -13.46 -4.34
CA TYR A 30 0.19 -13.65 -4.40
C TYR A 30 0.52 -15.13 -4.50
N ARG A 31 1.14 -15.57 -5.58
CA ARG A 31 1.58 -16.96 -5.80
C ARG A 31 0.50 -18.01 -5.50
N GLY A 32 -0.74 -17.73 -5.94
CA GLY A 32 -1.90 -18.60 -5.73
C GLY A 32 -2.63 -18.41 -4.39
N PHE A 33 -2.09 -17.64 -3.46
CA PHE A 33 -2.79 -17.28 -2.23
C PHE A 33 -3.69 -16.06 -2.46
N LYS A 34 -4.92 -16.11 -1.96
CA LYS A 34 -5.82 -14.98 -1.89
C LYS A 34 -5.52 -14.22 -0.60
N LEU A 35 -5.44 -12.91 -0.70
CA LEU A 35 -5.20 -12.03 0.45
C LEU A 35 -6.24 -10.91 0.50
N SER A 36 -6.54 -10.47 1.71
CA SER A 36 -7.40 -9.33 1.97
C SER A 36 -6.67 -8.31 2.84
N THR A 37 -6.91 -7.05 2.59
CA THR A 37 -6.29 -5.95 3.33
C THR A 37 -7.23 -4.76 3.39
N ASN A 38 -6.82 -3.69 4.08
CA ASN A 38 -7.62 -2.48 4.25
C ASN A 38 -7.69 -1.64 2.97
N GLN A 39 -8.80 -0.94 2.82
CA GLN A 39 -9.00 0.07 1.79
C GLN A 39 -8.15 1.33 2.06
N PRO A 40 -7.95 2.23 1.05
CA PRO A 40 -7.42 3.55 1.31
C PRO A 40 -8.22 4.31 2.40
N PRO A 41 -7.55 5.17 3.16
CA PRO A 41 -6.17 5.64 3.04
C PRO A 41 -5.12 4.68 3.63
N GLY A 42 -5.50 3.49 4.05
CA GLY A 42 -4.58 2.51 4.61
C GLY A 42 -3.58 1.95 3.60
N GLY A 43 -2.53 1.30 4.12
CA GLY A 43 -1.41 0.79 3.32
C GLY A 43 -1.68 -0.45 2.47
N GLY A 44 -2.93 -0.95 2.44
CA GLY A 44 -3.28 -2.18 1.73
C GLY A 44 -2.99 -2.15 0.24
N VAL A 45 -3.21 -1.01 -0.41
CA VAL A 45 -2.90 -0.81 -1.84
C VAL A 45 -1.42 -1.06 -2.11
N MET A 46 -0.55 -0.44 -1.31
CA MET A 46 0.91 -0.59 -1.42
C MET A 46 1.35 -2.04 -1.20
N LEU A 47 0.73 -2.74 -0.25
CA LEU A 47 1.02 -4.16 0.00
C LEU A 47 0.66 -5.03 -1.22
N VAL A 48 -0.54 -4.86 -1.79
CA VAL A 48 -0.97 -5.61 -2.98
C VAL A 48 -0.05 -5.32 -4.16
N GLU A 49 0.32 -4.07 -4.38
CA GLU A 49 1.22 -3.64 -5.44
C GLU A 49 2.61 -4.26 -5.30
N MET A 50 3.19 -4.22 -4.08
CA MET A 50 4.48 -4.86 -3.79
C MET A 50 4.45 -6.36 -4.08
N LEU A 51 3.44 -7.07 -3.61
CA LEU A 51 3.30 -8.50 -3.81
C LEU A 51 3.12 -8.84 -5.29
N ASN A 52 2.34 -8.05 -6.03
CA ASN A 52 2.20 -8.21 -7.47
C ASN A 52 3.54 -8.02 -8.21
N MET A 53 4.35 -7.04 -7.85
CA MET A 53 5.70 -6.86 -8.41
C MET A 53 6.63 -8.01 -8.06
N LEU A 54 6.60 -8.50 -6.80
CA LEU A 54 7.46 -9.59 -6.33
C LEU A 54 7.17 -10.94 -7.02
N GLU A 55 5.99 -11.14 -7.62
CA GLU A 55 5.69 -12.34 -8.42
C GLU A 55 6.60 -12.48 -9.66
N HIS A 56 7.18 -11.39 -10.15
CA HIS A 56 8.07 -11.37 -11.31
C HIS A 56 9.51 -11.78 -11.00
N PHE A 57 9.84 -12.08 -9.74
CA PHE A 57 11.18 -12.43 -9.30
C PHE A 57 11.21 -13.83 -8.66
N ASP A 58 12.25 -14.60 -8.95
CA ASP A 58 12.50 -15.88 -8.27
C ASP A 58 13.23 -15.63 -6.94
N LEU A 59 12.47 -15.19 -5.93
CA LEU A 59 13.00 -14.89 -4.61
C LEU A 59 13.62 -16.12 -3.92
N GLN A 60 13.12 -17.31 -4.24
CA GLN A 60 13.66 -18.55 -3.67
C GLN A 60 15.08 -18.80 -4.20
N ARG A 61 15.30 -18.62 -5.50
CA ARG A 61 16.61 -18.79 -6.13
C ARG A 61 17.61 -17.73 -5.67
N MET A 62 17.15 -16.52 -5.37
CA MET A 62 18.02 -15.46 -4.81
C MET A 62 18.58 -15.84 -3.45
N GLY A 63 17.87 -16.65 -2.67
CA GLY A 63 18.20 -17.00 -1.30
C GLY A 63 17.75 -15.94 -0.29
N HIS A 64 17.22 -16.40 0.84
CA HIS A 64 16.69 -15.51 1.87
C HIS A 64 17.77 -14.57 2.42
N ASN A 65 17.46 -13.28 2.48
CA ASN A 65 18.37 -12.21 2.96
C ASN A 65 19.69 -12.07 2.18
N SER A 66 19.82 -12.64 0.98
CA SER A 66 20.94 -12.33 0.10
C SER A 66 20.92 -10.88 -0.37
N THR A 67 22.03 -10.38 -0.89
CA THR A 67 22.11 -9.03 -1.46
C THR A 67 21.07 -8.82 -2.58
N ASP A 68 20.89 -9.78 -3.47
CA ASP A 68 19.93 -9.70 -4.56
C ASP A 68 18.49 -9.70 -4.06
N TYR A 69 18.19 -10.55 -3.05
CA TYR A 69 16.88 -10.57 -2.41
C TYR A 69 16.55 -9.22 -1.77
N ILE A 70 17.44 -8.71 -0.91
CA ILE A 70 17.23 -7.45 -0.20
C ILE A 70 17.11 -6.28 -1.18
N ARG A 71 17.98 -6.23 -2.19
CA ARG A 71 17.93 -5.22 -3.25
C ARG A 71 16.60 -5.23 -3.98
N THR A 72 16.13 -6.40 -4.40
CA THR A 72 14.85 -6.56 -5.11
C THR A 72 13.69 -6.06 -4.25
N VAL A 73 13.63 -6.46 -2.98
CA VAL A 73 12.59 -6.02 -2.05
C VAL A 73 12.63 -4.49 -1.87
N ILE A 74 13.81 -3.91 -1.68
CA ILE A 74 13.96 -2.45 -1.53
C ILE A 74 13.49 -1.72 -2.80
N GLU A 75 13.85 -2.19 -3.98
CA GLU A 75 13.45 -1.56 -5.24
C GLU A 75 11.93 -1.64 -5.46
N VAL A 76 11.30 -2.75 -5.09
CA VAL A 76 9.84 -2.91 -5.09
C VAL A 76 9.20 -1.94 -4.10
N MET A 77 9.70 -1.86 -2.87
CA MET A 77 9.20 -0.93 -1.85
C MET A 77 9.28 0.53 -2.31
N LYS A 78 10.40 0.94 -2.89
CA LYS A 78 10.59 2.31 -3.41
C LYS A 78 9.53 2.68 -4.45
N ARG A 79 9.19 1.78 -5.37
CA ARG A 79 8.18 2.00 -6.40
C ARG A 79 6.78 2.11 -5.82
N ALA A 80 6.40 1.15 -4.99
CA ALA A 80 5.10 1.18 -4.32
C ALA A 80 4.94 2.39 -3.40
N THR A 81 6.01 2.82 -2.72
CA THR A 81 6.01 4.05 -1.91
C THR A 81 5.81 5.29 -2.80
N SER A 82 6.49 5.35 -3.94
CA SER A 82 6.31 6.46 -4.90
C SER A 82 4.88 6.55 -5.41
N ASP A 83 4.27 5.42 -5.77
CA ASP A 83 2.87 5.39 -6.21
C ASP A 83 1.91 5.75 -5.07
N LYS A 84 2.18 5.26 -3.86
CA LYS A 84 1.41 5.65 -2.67
C LYS A 84 1.45 7.16 -2.44
N ASP A 85 2.63 7.77 -2.48
CA ASP A 85 2.80 9.20 -2.21
C ASP A 85 2.16 10.10 -3.29
N ASN A 86 2.07 9.61 -4.53
CA ASN A 86 1.48 10.36 -5.63
C ASN A 86 -0.02 10.15 -5.82
N PHE A 87 -0.56 8.99 -5.43
CA PHE A 87 -1.91 8.58 -5.85
C PHE A 87 -2.82 8.09 -4.73
N VAL A 88 -2.29 7.79 -3.54
CA VAL A 88 -3.11 7.26 -2.44
C VAL A 88 -3.32 8.33 -1.38
N GLY A 89 -4.57 8.60 -1.10
CA GLY A 89 -5.02 9.51 -0.06
C GLY A 89 -6.40 9.09 0.46
N ASP A 90 -7.03 9.94 1.23
CA ASP A 90 -8.38 9.68 1.73
C ASP A 90 -9.39 9.74 0.57
N PRO A 91 -10.13 8.64 0.28
CA PRO A 91 -11.11 8.60 -0.80
C PRO A 91 -12.25 9.61 -0.67
N ALA A 92 -12.47 10.16 0.52
CA ALA A 92 -13.42 11.25 0.71
C ALA A 92 -12.99 12.56 0.03
N PHE A 93 -11.69 12.72 -0.24
CA PHE A 93 -11.11 13.95 -0.80
C PHE A 93 -10.40 13.75 -2.14
N VAL A 94 -9.91 12.52 -2.43
CA VAL A 94 -9.15 12.23 -3.64
C VAL A 94 -9.63 10.95 -4.32
N ASN A 95 -9.54 10.92 -5.65
CA ASN A 95 -9.82 9.71 -6.40
C ASN A 95 -8.57 8.81 -6.44
N VAL A 96 -8.59 7.70 -5.70
CA VAL A 96 -7.51 6.72 -5.69
C VAL A 96 -7.69 5.73 -6.84
N PRO A 97 -6.75 5.60 -7.78
CA PRO A 97 -6.87 4.73 -8.95
C PRO A 97 -6.59 3.25 -8.61
N LEU A 98 -7.39 2.65 -7.72
CA LEU A 98 -7.22 1.29 -7.18
C LEU A 98 -7.07 0.23 -8.27
N ALA A 99 -7.93 0.28 -9.30
CA ALA A 99 -7.90 -0.69 -10.39
C ALA A 99 -6.55 -0.71 -11.11
N ARG A 100 -5.90 0.45 -11.28
CA ARG A 100 -4.56 0.55 -11.86
C ARG A 100 -3.51 0.05 -10.90
N LEU A 101 -3.43 0.62 -9.69
CA LEU A 101 -2.35 0.33 -8.72
C LEU A 101 -2.32 -1.14 -8.30
N CYS A 102 -3.49 -1.78 -8.18
CA CYS A 102 -3.57 -3.20 -7.82
C CYS A 102 -3.53 -4.15 -9.01
N SER A 103 -3.39 -3.65 -10.25
CA SER A 103 -3.36 -4.50 -11.43
C SER A 103 -2.04 -5.24 -11.62
N LYS A 104 -2.11 -6.43 -12.20
CA LYS A 104 -0.93 -7.22 -12.56
C LYS A 104 -0.13 -6.56 -13.71
N GLU A 105 -0.81 -5.86 -14.62
CA GLU A 105 -0.20 -5.13 -15.74
C GLU A 105 0.68 -3.99 -15.24
N HIS A 106 0.17 -3.19 -14.29
CA HIS A 106 0.95 -2.11 -13.68
C HIS A 106 2.18 -2.67 -12.97
N ALA A 107 1.99 -3.70 -12.16
CA ALA A 107 3.08 -4.36 -11.44
C ALA A 107 4.13 -4.95 -12.38
N ALA A 108 3.74 -5.56 -13.51
CA ALA A 108 4.67 -6.06 -14.51
C ALA A 108 5.53 -4.95 -15.11
N ALA A 109 4.93 -3.82 -15.45
CA ALA A 109 5.65 -2.67 -15.98
C ALA A 109 6.67 -2.11 -14.97
N MET A 110 6.25 -2.00 -13.69
CA MET A 110 7.11 -1.53 -12.60
C MET A 110 8.25 -2.51 -12.31
N ALA A 111 7.97 -3.83 -12.30
CA ALA A 111 8.97 -4.86 -12.07
C ALA A 111 10.02 -4.91 -13.20
N ALA A 112 9.62 -4.74 -14.45
CA ALA A 112 10.53 -4.72 -15.61
C ALA A 112 11.56 -3.56 -15.55
N ALA A 113 11.28 -2.51 -14.82
CA ALA A 113 12.20 -1.39 -14.59
C ALA A 113 13.22 -1.64 -13.45
N ILE A 114 13.11 -2.74 -12.73
CA ILE A 114 14.07 -3.16 -11.70
C ILE A 114 15.20 -3.94 -12.38
N LYS A 115 16.43 -3.43 -12.25
CA LYS A 115 17.64 -4.03 -12.84
C LYS A 115 18.42 -4.78 -11.79
#